data_a34428ed836039f3a445d326751cdb1f
#
_entry.id   a34428ed836039f3a445d326751cdb1f
#
_cell.length_a   1.000
_cell.length_b   1.000
_cell.length_c   1.000
_cell.angle_alpha   90.00
_cell.angle_beta   90.00
_cell.angle_gamma   90.00
#
_symmetry.space_group_name_H-M   'P 1'
#
loop_
_entity.id
_entity.type
_entity.pdbx_description
1 polymer ?
#
loop_
_entity_poly.entity_id
_entity_poly.type
_entity_poly.pdbx_seq_one_letter_code
_entity_poly.pdbx_strand_id
1 'polypeptide(L)'
;MGEEDLSIHSAPDYDYWVYHDPNSPSYIQEGIGLEDPFKWGFALVSIWGSHLDPNDDVMIDISPASIGNISSFPETFEEYKDFYNFFDGGDPSSGWEINPNTGLAYEEQMVPRGDYGRVLAEFWADGPDSETPPGHWFTILNYVNDHPEAVKKFKGEGEILSSLEWDIKSYFILSGAMHDSAIAAWGIKGFYDYIRPMSAIRYMCDRGQSSDINLSNYNPHGIPLVPEFIEVIQEGDPLEGDDLEHIGKIKLFTWKGHDYIIDADYDIAGVGWILAEKWFPYQRPSFVTPPFAGYVSGHSTFSRAAAEVLTLLTDDEFFPGGMGTFEVYTNDFLKFEVGPSMDFQLQWATYRDASDQTSLSRIWGGIHPPIDDVPGRIIGEKIGKAAFSFGEKYFSKEELEVESIVYPNPSNDFLNLQYPFNNEKFNVDIFDLNGRKILNQPLKFNNLNRTRIDISGFSKGVYILYLIDTNNREVAVHKILKS
;
A
#
# COMPACT_ATOMS: atom_id res chain seq x y z
N MET A 1 -14.36 7.61 2.27
CA MET A 1 -13.68 7.75 3.60
C MET A 1 -14.56 8.59 4.51
N GLY A 2 -14.74 8.17 5.76
CA GLY A 2 -15.46 8.96 6.76
C GLY A 2 -14.57 10.03 7.39
N GLU A 3 -15.17 10.94 8.15
CA GLU A 3 -14.43 11.96 8.91
C GLU A 3 -13.80 11.40 10.20
N GLU A 4 -14.09 10.14 10.52
CA GLU A 4 -13.80 9.53 11.82
C GLU A 4 -12.30 9.28 12.09
N ASP A 5 -11.46 9.24 11.06
CA ASP A 5 -10.00 9.01 11.20
C ASP A 5 -9.21 10.05 10.38
N LEU A 6 -9.61 11.31 10.50
CA LEU A 6 -9.00 12.45 9.85
C LEU A 6 -8.22 13.29 10.84
N SER A 7 -6.91 13.42 10.62
CA SER A 7 -6.04 14.36 11.32
C SER A 7 -5.89 15.66 10.53
N ILE A 8 -5.94 16.79 11.20
CA ILE A 8 -5.73 18.10 10.60
C ILE A 8 -4.48 18.72 11.20
N HIS A 9 -3.46 18.92 10.36
CA HIS A 9 -2.20 19.53 10.74
C HIS A 9 -2.13 20.96 10.18
N SER A 10 -2.17 21.95 11.04
CA SER A 10 -2.18 23.36 10.64
C SER A 10 -0.77 23.84 10.30
N ALA A 11 -0.62 24.46 9.13
CA ALA A 11 0.56 25.22 8.70
C ALA A 11 0.20 26.73 8.62
N PRO A 12 1.19 27.64 8.49
CA PRO A 12 0.90 29.07 8.48
C PRO A 12 -0.10 29.54 7.43
N ASP A 13 -0.12 28.90 6.28
CA ASP A 13 -0.92 29.33 5.12
C ASP A 13 -2.05 28.35 4.73
N TYR A 14 -2.07 27.13 5.27
CA TYR A 14 -3.05 26.10 4.94
C TYR A 14 -3.03 24.95 5.95
N ASP A 15 -4.09 24.13 5.95
CA ASP A 15 -4.20 22.90 6.74
C ASP A 15 -3.93 21.69 5.84
N TYR A 16 -3.13 20.75 6.35
CA TYR A 16 -2.99 19.41 5.77
C TYR A 16 -4.03 18.46 6.35
N TRP A 17 -4.68 17.73 5.50
CA TRP A 17 -5.67 16.73 5.87
C TRP A 17 -5.08 15.35 5.61
N VAL A 18 -4.85 14.61 6.69
CA VAL A 18 -4.22 13.29 6.64
C VAL A 18 -5.20 12.25 7.17
N TYR A 19 -5.64 11.37 6.30
CA TYR A 19 -6.53 10.26 6.67
C TYR A 19 -5.72 9.09 7.20
N HIS A 20 -6.19 8.46 8.29
CA HIS A 20 -5.55 7.32 8.95
C HIS A 20 -4.10 7.61 9.35
N ASP A 21 -3.85 8.78 9.91
CA ASP A 21 -2.51 9.23 10.27
C ASP A 21 -1.83 8.24 11.24
N PRO A 22 -0.74 7.57 10.81
CA PRO A 22 -0.04 6.62 11.67
C PRO A 22 0.94 7.29 12.64
N ASN A 23 0.95 8.61 12.73
CA ASN A 23 1.93 9.46 13.38
C ASN A 23 3.30 9.49 12.68
N SER A 24 4.20 10.32 13.20
CA SER A 24 5.53 10.57 12.63
C SER A 24 6.39 9.31 12.61
N PRO A 25 7.04 8.99 11.47
CA PRO A 25 8.08 7.96 11.45
C PRO A 25 9.28 8.40 12.30
N SER A 26 10.14 7.43 12.64
CA SER A 26 11.40 7.73 13.34
C SER A 26 12.37 8.44 12.41
N TYR A 27 13.00 9.51 12.89
CA TYR A 27 14.08 10.22 12.20
C TYR A 27 15.42 9.85 12.83
N ILE A 28 16.51 10.05 12.07
CA ILE A 28 17.88 9.75 12.48
C ILE A 28 18.23 10.44 13.80
N GLN A 29 18.76 9.69 14.74
CA GLN A 29 19.23 10.19 16.03
C GLN A 29 20.75 10.09 16.15
N GLU A 30 21.35 10.96 16.97
CA GLU A 30 22.77 10.95 17.19
C GLU A 30 23.21 9.77 18.05
N GLY A 31 24.22 9.04 17.60
CA GLY A 31 25.11 8.25 18.44
C GLY A 31 24.65 6.90 18.98
N ILE A 32 23.47 6.38 18.63
CA ILE A 32 22.97 5.15 19.26
C ILE A 32 23.03 3.88 18.36
N GLY A 33 23.73 3.95 17.23
CA GLY A 33 23.97 2.78 16.36
C GLY A 33 22.69 2.03 15.97
N LEU A 34 22.66 0.72 16.16
CA LEU A 34 21.50 -0.14 15.83
C LEU A 34 20.29 0.03 16.76
N GLU A 35 20.43 0.75 17.88
CA GLU A 35 19.30 1.09 18.74
C GLU A 35 18.48 2.28 18.22
N ASP A 36 18.94 2.94 17.16
CA ASP A 36 18.17 3.93 16.42
C ASP A 36 17.28 3.22 15.39
N PRO A 37 15.94 3.30 15.50
CA PRO A 37 15.01 2.65 14.56
C PRO A 37 15.21 3.08 13.11
N PHE A 38 15.60 4.34 12.87
CA PHE A 38 15.92 4.84 11.53
C PHE A 38 17.14 4.12 10.95
N LYS A 39 18.26 4.11 11.70
CA LYS A 39 19.51 3.49 11.24
C LYS A 39 19.38 1.99 11.07
N TRP A 40 18.71 1.33 12.02
CA TRP A 40 18.44 -0.10 11.95
C TRP A 40 17.63 -0.46 10.70
N GLY A 41 16.54 0.27 10.45
CA GLY A 41 15.65 -0.02 9.32
C GLY A 41 16.35 0.11 7.97
N PHE A 42 17.18 1.15 7.77
CA PHE A 42 17.93 1.31 6.53
C PHE A 42 19.16 0.39 6.43
N ALA A 43 19.80 0.03 7.56
CA ALA A 43 20.83 -1.02 7.58
C ALA A 43 20.22 -2.37 7.14
N LEU A 44 19.05 -2.72 7.65
CA LEU A 44 18.31 -3.93 7.26
C LEU A 44 18.08 -3.98 5.73
N VAL A 45 17.58 -2.88 5.15
CA VAL A 45 17.34 -2.83 3.70
C VAL A 45 18.63 -3.07 2.90
N SER A 46 19.78 -2.52 3.35
CA SER A 46 21.06 -2.76 2.68
C SER A 46 21.52 -4.21 2.80
N ILE A 47 21.28 -4.84 3.94
CA ILE A 47 21.64 -6.26 4.21
C ILE A 47 20.75 -7.21 3.42
N TRP A 48 19.44 -6.92 3.30
CA TRP A 48 18.54 -7.77 2.52
C TRP A 48 18.88 -7.81 1.04
N GLY A 49 19.64 -6.85 0.54
CA GLY A 49 20.26 -6.96 -0.78
C GLY A 49 21.23 -8.15 -0.91
N SER A 50 21.78 -8.66 0.21
CA SER A 50 22.60 -9.87 0.21
C SER A 50 21.78 -11.16 0.05
N HIS A 51 20.50 -11.14 0.39
CA HIS A 51 19.59 -12.29 0.19
C HIS A 51 19.27 -12.55 -1.28
N LEU A 52 19.60 -11.63 -2.18
CA LEU A 52 19.31 -11.74 -3.62
C LEU A 52 20.36 -12.60 -4.37
N ASP A 53 21.28 -13.26 -3.66
CA ASP A 53 22.26 -14.14 -4.27
C ASP A 53 21.62 -15.50 -4.64
N PRO A 54 21.54 -15.84 -5.92
CA PRO A 54 21.03 -17.15 -6.33
C PRO A 54 22.00 -18.31 -6.05
N ASN A 55 23.23 -18.01 -5.59
CA ASN A 55 24.30 -18.98 -5.38
C ASN A 55 24.75 -19.07 -3.90
N ASP A 56 23.96 -18.57 -2.96
CA ASP A 56 24.28 -18.64 -1.52
C ASP A 56 23.94 -19.99 -0.87
N ASP A 57 23.41 -20.94 -1.67
CA ASP A 57 22.96 -22.27 -1.24
C ASP A 57 21.83 -22.24 -0.18
N VAL A 58 21.22 -21.09 0.08
CA VAL A 58 20.11 -20.95 1.02
C VAL A 58 18.80 -21.32 0.33
N MET A 59 18.20 -22.43 0.76
CA MET A 59 16.89 -22.88 0.29
C MET A 59 15.83 -22.54 1.33
N ILE A 60 14.67 -22.04 0.87
CA ILE A 60 13.53 -21.73 1.73
C ILE A 60 12.28 -22.43 1.20
N ASP A 61 11.43 -22.89 2.10
CA ASP A 61 10.10 -23.39 1.75
C ASP A 61 9.15 -22.21 1.59
N ILE A 62 8.67 -22.01 0.36
CA ILE A 62 7.76 -20.91 0.01
C ILE A 62 6.30 -21.35 -0.08
N SER A 63 6.00 -22.57 0.29
CA SER A 63 4.63 -23.09 0.29
C SER A 63 3.79 -22.45 1.41
N PRO A 64 2.45 -22.49 1.29
CA PRO A 64 1.57 -22.10 2.38
C PRO A 64 1.76 -22.88 3.68
N ALA A 65 2.43 -24.04 3.66
CA ALA A 65 2.79 -24.78 4.88
C ALA A 65 3.76 -24.00 5.77
N SER A 66 4.61 -23.17 5.18
CA SER A 66 5.68 -22.43 5.87
C SER A 66 5.49 -20.92 5.88
N ILE A 67 4.81 -20.36 4.87
CA ILE A 67 4.62 -18.91 4.70
C ILE A 67 3.13 -18.56 4.82
N GLY A 68 2.85 -17.49 5.57
CA GLY A 68 1.49 -16.96 5.77
C GLY A 68 0.96 -17.15 7.18
N ASN A 69 -0.32 -16.84 7.38
CA ASN A 69 -1.00 -16.93 8.68
C ASN A 69 -0.40 -15.98 9.74
N ILE A 70 -0.03 -14.76 9.34
CA ILE A 70 0.46 -13.73 10.26
C ILE A 70 -0.71 -13.23 11.11
N SER A 71 -0.60 -13.38 12.42
CA SER A 71 -1.68 -13.07 13.36
C SER A 71 -1.61 -11.65 13.97
N SER A 72 -0.44 -11.02 13.97
CA SER A 72 -0.23 -9.69 14.55
C SER A 72 0.97 -8.98 13.92
N PHE A 73 0.93 -7.64 13.97
CA PHE A 73 2.05 -6.80 13.56
C PHE A 73 2.81 -6.27 14.77
N PRO A 74 4.11 -5.95 14.60
CA PRO A 74 4.93 -5.39 15.68
C PRO A 74 4.42 -3.99 16.08
N GLU A 75 4.37 -3.72 17.39
CA GLU A 75 4.00 -2.42 17.97
C GLU A 75 5.19 -1.68 18.55
N THR A 76 6.22 -2.42 18.99
CA THR A 76 7.44 -1.88 19.61
C THR A 76 8.65 -2.10 18.72
N PHE A 77 9.69 -1.29 18.90
CA PHE A 77 10.93 -1.42 18.14
C PHE A 77 11.60 -2.80 18.30
N GLU A 78 11.54 -3.38 19.49
CA GLU A 78 12.08 -4.73 19.72
C GLU A 78 11.29 -5.78 18.92
N GLU A 79 9.97 -5.68 18.89
CA GLU A 79 9.14 -6.55 18.05
C GLU A 79 9.41 -6.38 16.56
N TYR A 80 9.77 -5.16 16.11
CA TYR A 80 10.22 -4.96 14.72
C TYR A 80 11.48 -5.73 14.40
N LYS A 81 12.43 -5.82 15.36
CA LYS A 81 13.67 -6.58 15.18
C LYS A 81 13.43 -8.09 15.10
N ASP A 82 12.40 -8.58 15.77
CA ASP A 82 11.98 -9.98 15.71
C ASP A 82 11.18 -10.28 14.44
N PHE A 83 10.34 -9.32 14.00
CA PHE A 83 9.50 -9.46 12.83
C PHE A 83 10.29 -9.33 11.51
N TYR A 84 11.34 -8.54 11.47
CA TYR A 84 12.26 -8.37 10.35
C TYR A 84 13.67 -8.72 10.76
N ASN A 85 14.11 -9.92 10.42
CA ASN A 85 15.45 -10.42 10.77
C ASN A 85 16.48 -10.00 9.71
N PHE A 86 17.68 -9.59 10.12
CA PHE A 86 18.78 -9.24 9.21
C PHE A 86 19.20 -10.37 8.29
N PHE A 87 19.17 -11.61 8.81
CA PHE A 87 19.81 -12.76 8.18
C PHE A 87 18.82 -13.73 7.53
N ASP A 88 17.65 -13.88 8.12
CA ASP A 88 16.66 -14.89 7.70
C ASP A 88 15.55 -14.31 6.82
N GLY A 89 15.37 -13.01 6.81
CA GLY A 89 14.25 -12.34 6.15
C GLY A 89 13.24 -11.79 7.15
N GLY A 90 12.00 -11.61 6.74
CA GLY A 90 10.96 -10.99 7.54
C GLY A 90 9.66 -11.77 7.60
N ASP A 91 8.74 -11.23 8.39
CA ASP A 91 7.42 -11.76 8.65
C ASP A 91 7.46 -13.17 9.27
N PRO A 92 7.61 -13.29 10.62
CA PRO A 92 7.60 -14.58 11.29
C PRO A 92 6.23 -15.22 11.18
N SER A 93 6.01 -15.98 10.12
CA SER A 93 4.78 -16.68 9.83
C SER A 93 4.77 -18.06 10.46
N SER A 94 3.57 -18.63 10.62
CA SER A 94 3.40 -19.99 11.13
C SER A 94 2.94 -20.98 10.04
N GLY A 95 2.60 -20.48 8.85
CA GLY A 95 2.00 -21.28 7.78
C GLY A 95 0.61 -21.81 8.13
N TRP A 96 0.12 -22.71 7.28
CA TRP A 96 -1.17 -23.35 7.34
C TRP A 96 -1.02 -24.87 7.32
N GLU A 97 -1.51 -25.59 8.33
CA GLU A 97 -1.36 -27.04 8.39
C GLU A 97 -2.11 -27.77 7.28
N ILE A 98 -3.31 -27.29 6.94
CA ILE A 98 -4.24 -27.98 6.04
C ILE A 98 -4.91 -26.97 5.11
N ASN A 99 -4.97 -27.31 3.82
CA ASN A 99 -5.81 -26.64 2.84
C ASN A 99 -7.28 -26.93 3.18
N PRO A 100 -8.11 -25.92 3.51
CA PRO A 100 -9.48 -26.12 3.98
C PRO A 100 -10.40 -26.72 2.93
N ASN A 101 -10.08 -26.56 1.65
CA ASN A 101 -10.90 -27.07 0.54
C ASN A 101 -10.65 -28.56 0.28
N THR A 102 -9.40 -28.97 0.32
CA THR A 102 -9.00 -30.36 0.02
C THR A 102 -8.94 -31.23 1.27
N GLY A 103 -8.76 -30.63 2.45
CA GLY A 103 -8.51 -31.34 3.71
C GLY A 103 -7.12 -31.99 3.79
N LEU A 104 -6.21 -31.67 2.87
CA LEU A 104 -4.84 -32.18 2.82
C LEU A 104 -3.83 -31.11 3.26
N ALA A 105 -2.68 -31.52 3.75
CA ALA A 105 -1.58 -30.61 4.00
C ALA A 105 -1.10 -29.97 2.68
N TYR A 106 -0.59 -28.73 2.76
CA TYR A 106 0.11 -28.11 1.63
C TYR A 106 1.43 -28.82 1.39
N GLU A 107 1.80 -28.99 0.13
CA GLU A 107 3.07 -29.60 -0.24
C GLU A 107 4.21 -28.58 -0.11
N GLU A 108 5.33 -29.01 0.47
CA GLU A 108 6.54 -28.21 0.58
C GLU A 108 7.07 -27.80 -0.80
N GLN A 109 7.53 -26.55 -0.93
CA GLN A 109 8.13 -26.04 -2.17
C GLN A 109 9.45 -25.30 -1.84
N MET A 110 10.56 -26.03 -1.92
CA MET A 110 11.89 -25.51 -1.67
C MET A 110 12.44 -24.73 -2.87
N VAL A 111 12.81 -23.46 -2.65
CA VAL A 111 13.30 -22.54 -3.69
C VAL A 111 14.54 -21.81 -3.18
N PRO A 112 15.56 -21.51 -4.02
CA PRO A 112 16.67 -20.65 -3.64
C PRO A 112 16.14 -19.29 -3.16
N ARG A 113 16.58 -18.86 -1.98
CA ARG A 113 16.15 -17.59 -1.39
C ARG A 113 16.38 -16.41 -2.34
N GLY A 114 17.53 -16.40 -3.03
CA GLY A 114 17.86 -15.33 -3.96
C GLY A 114 16.96 -15.27 -5.18
N ASP A 115 16.51 -16.42 -5.70
CA ASP A 115 15.51 -16.47 -6.76
C ASP A 115 14.16 -15.93 -6.29
N TYR A 116 13.71 -16.41 -5.13
CA TYR A 116 12.44 -15.96 -4.55
C TYR A 116 12.42 -14.45 -4.30
N GLY A 117 13.45 -13.91 -3.64
CA GLY A 117 13.53 -12.47 -3.34
C GLY A 117 13.52 -11.60 -4.60
N ARG A 118 14.26 -12.00 -5.66
CA ARG A 118 14.29 -11.30 -6.95
C ARG A 118 12.95 -11.38 -7.67
N VAL A 119 12.35 -12.57 -7.72
CA VAL A 119 11.02 -12.77 -8.33
C VAL A 119 9.97 -11.94 -7.61
N LEU A 120 9.93 -11.92 -6.28
CA LEU A 120 8.99 -11.07 -5.56
C LEU A 120 9.19 -9.60 -5.87
N ALA A 121 10.45 -9.12 -5.88
CA ALA A 121 10.77 -7.73 -6.14
C ALA A 121 10.31 -7.28 -7.54
N GLU A 122 10.33 -8.18 -8.54
CA GLU A 122 9.86 -7.89 -9.88
C GLU A 122 8.37 -8.17 -10.10
N PHE A 123 7.82 -9.25 -9.53
CA PHE A 123 6.40 -9.58 -9.64
C PHE A 123 5.50 -8.46 -9.10
N TRP A 124 5.80 -7.97 -7.89
CA TRP A 124 5.06 -6.89 -7.26
C TRP A 124 5.57 -5.49 -7.61
N ALA A 125 6.46 -5.38 -8.59
CA ALA A 125 6.99 -4.09 -9.01
C ALA A 125 5.92 -3.21 -9.68
N ASP A 126 6.25 -1.94 -9.77
CA ASP A 126 5.52 -0.94 -10.54
C ASP A 126 6.35 -0.61 -11.80
N GLY A 127 5.99 -1.17 -12.92
CA GLY A 127 6.79 -1.04 -14.13
C GLY A 127 6.01 -1.29 -15.43
N PRO A 128 6.63 -1.00 -16.60
CA PRO A 128 5.93 -1.12 -17.89
C PRO A 128 5.57 -2.56 -18.28
N ASP A 129 6.21 -3.55 -17.66
CA ASP A 129 5.96 -4.97 -17.96
C ASP A 129 5.23 -5.68 -16.81
N SER A 130 4.76 -4.93 -15.81
CA SER A 130 3.94 -5.43 -14.71
C SER A 130 2.75 -4.50 -14.49
N GLU A 131 1.75 -4.97 -13.77
CA GLU A 131 0.61 -4.16 -13.33
C GLU A 131 1.07 -3.09 -12.32
N THR A 132 0.27 -2.04 -12.17
CA THR A 132 0.44 -1.08 -11.07
C THR A 132 0.06 -1.74 -9.74
N PRO A 133 0.48 -1.20 -8.56
CA PRO A 133 0.10 -1.77 -7.26
C PRO A 133 -1.40 -2.07 -7.10
N PRO A 134 -2.33 -1.17 -7.43
CA PRO A 134 -3.75 -1.51 -7.46
C PRO A 134 -4.11 -2.48 -8.61
N GLY A 135 -3.40 -2.41 -9.75
CA GLY A 135 -3.64 -3.25 -10.93
C GLY A 135 -3.49 -4.74 -10.63
N HIS A 136 -2.47 -5.14 -9.88
CA HIS A 136 -2.28 -6.53 -9.43
C HIS A 136 -3.54 -7.09 -8.74
N TRP A 137 -4.20 -6.28 -7.93
CA TRP A 137 -5.38 -6.72 -7.20
C TRP A 137 -6.64 -6.84 -8.06
N PHE A 138 -6.71 -6.10 -9.17
CA PHE A 138 -7.75 -6.36 -10.20
C PHE A 138 -7.45 -7.63 -10.99
N THR A 139 -6.18 -7.92 -11.27
CA THR A 139 -5.78 -9.19 -11.90
C THR A 139 -6.08 -10.38 -10.97
N ILE A 140 -5.77 -10.26 -9.67
CA ILE A 140 -6.13 -11.27 -8.66
C ILE A 140 -7.66 -11.42 -8.55
N LEU A 141 -8.42 -10.32 -8.53
CA LEU A 141 -9.88 -10.39 -8.54
C LEU A 141 -10.42 -11.14 -9.76
N ASN A 142 -9.85 -10.92 -10.95
CA ASN A 142 -10.21 -11.66 -12.15
C ASN A 142 -9.90 -13.15 -12.01
N TYR A 143 -8.71 -13.48 -11.51
CA TYR A 143 -8.34 -14.86 -11.22
C TYR A 143 -9.34 -15.54 -10.28
N VAL A 144 -9.74 -14.86 -9.18
CA VAL A 144 -10.75 -15.34 -8.24
C VAL A 144 -12.11 -15.50 -8.91
N ASN A 145 -12.54 -14.51 -9.70
CA ASN A 145 -13.85 -14.53 -10.36
C ASN A 145 -13.98 -15.63 -11.41
N ASP A 146 -12.88 -15.97 -12.09
CA ASP A 146 -12.84 -16.97 -13.15
C ASP A 146 -12.51 -18.38 -12.63
N HIS A 147 -12.14 -18.51 -11.36
CA HIS A 147 -11.78 -19.79 -10.78
C HIS A 147 -13.02 -20.74 -10.73
N PRO A 148 -12.88 -22.01 -11.15
CA PRO A 148 -14.02 -22.95 -11.24
C PRO A 148 -14.69 -23.24 -9.89
N GLU A 149 -13.97 -23.10 -8.78
CA GLU A 149 -14.49 -23.28 -7.42
C GLU A 149 -14.99 -21.99 -6.77
N ALA A 150 -14.94 -20.86 -7.49
CA ALA A 150 -15.43 -19.60 -6.96
C ALA A 150 -16.96 -19.60 -6.80
N VAL A 151 -17.43 -19.30 -5.60
CA VAL A 151 -18.86 -19.20 -5.28
C VAL A 151 -19.28 -17.73 -5.28
N LYS A 152 -19.99 -17.30 -6.32
CA LYS A 152 -20.40 -15.89 -6.52
C LYS A 152 -21.59 -15.51 -5.63
N LYS A 153 -21.40 -15.53 -4.32
CA LYS A 153 -22.36 -15.08 -3.31
C LYS A 153 -21.81 -13.88 -2.57
N PHE A 154 -22.51 -12.77 -2.66
CA PHE A 154 -22.10 -11.55 -1.97
C PHE A 154 -22.11 -11.75 -0.45
N LYS A 155 -20.99 -11.59 0.22
CA LYS A 155 -20.78 -11.89 1.65
C LYS A 155 -21.03 -13.38 1.99
N GLY A 156 -20.75 -14.28 1.07
CA GLY A 156 -21.02 -15.72 1.28
C GLY A 156 -22.49 -16.10 1.37
N GLU A 157 -23.40 -15.14 1.34
CA GLU A 157 -24.82 -15.33 1.66
C GLU A 157 -25.75 -15.15 0.45
N GLY A 158 -27.01 -15.60 0.60
CA GLY A 158 -28.06 -15.36 -0.39
C GLY A 158 -27.98 -16.23 -1.64
N GLU A 159 -28.53 -15.73 -2.74
CA GLU A 159 -28.54 -16.42 -4.03
C GLU A 159 -27.20 -16.27 -4.76
N ILE A 160 -26.89 -17.25 -5.62
CA ILE A 160 -25.74 -17.13 -6.51
C ILE A 160 -26.03 -16.01 -7.53
N LEU A 161 -25.16 -15.03 -7.58
CA LEU A 161 -25.27 -13.91 -8.49
C LEU A 161 -24.89 -14.29 -9.92
N SER A 162 -25.44 -13.59 -10.91
CA SER A 162 -24.94 -13.67 -12.27
C SER A 162 -23.50 -13.12 -12.31
N SER A 163 -22.69 -13.59 -13.28
CA SER A 163 -21.32 -13.09 -13.43
C SER A 163 -21.27 -11.57 -13.56
N LEU A 164 -22.17 -10.97 -14.35
CA LEU A 164 -22.23 -9.52 -14.54
C LEU A 164 -22.53 -8.78 -13.22
N GLU A 165 -23.48 -9.28 -12.44
CA GLU A 165 -23.84 -8.63 -11.17
C GLU A 165 -22.69 -8.77 -10.14
N TRP A 166 -22.06 -9.94 -10.08
CA TRP A 166 -20.88 -10.16 -9.26
C TRP A 166 -19.74 -9.21 -9.64
N ASP A 167 -19.42 -9.11 -10.93
CA ASP A 167 -18.35 -8.25 -11.43
C ASP A 167 -18.62 -6.78 -11.09
N ILE A 168 -19.86 -6.32 -11.29
CA ILE A 168 -20.23 -4.93 -10.95
C ILE A 168 -20.00 -4.66 -9.46
N LYS A 169 -20.45 -5.55 -8.58
CA LYS A 169 -20.32 -5.38 -7.12
C LYS A 169 -18.87 -5.43 -6.66
N SER A 170 -18.14 -6.45 -7.10
CA SER A 170 -16.74 -6.67 -6.69
C SER A 170 -15.82 -5.57 -7.19
N TYR A 171 -15.92 -5.19 -8.48
CA TYR A 171 -15.13 -4.09 -9.04
C TYR A 171 -15.47 -2.74 -8.41
N PHE A 172 -16.74 -2.48 -8.13
CA PHE A 172 -17.15 -1.22 -7.50
C PHE A 172 -16.52 -1.06 -6.11
N ILE A 173 -16.60 -2.08 -5.27
CA ILE A 173 -16.04 -2.02 -3.91
C ILE A 173 -14.52 -1.98 -3.94
N LEU A 174 -13.87 -2.85 -4.74
CA LEU A 174 -12.42 -2.87 -4.86
C LEU A 174 -11.89 -1.53 -5.39
N SER A 175 -12.54 -0.94 -6.40
CA SER A 175 -12.15 0.36 -6.93
C SER A 175 -12.25 1.46 -5.87
N GLY A 176 -13.27 1.43 -5.02
CA GLY A 176 -13.43 2.34 -3.91
C GLY A 176 -12.28 2.22 -2.90
N ALA A 177 -11.94 0.99 -2.52
CA ALA A 177 -10.83 0.73 -1.60
C ALA A 177 -9.48 1.16 -2.17
N MET A 178 -9.23 0.91 -3.47
CA MET A 178 -8.00 1.35 -4.14
C MET A 178 -7.91 2.88 -4.23
N HIS A 179 -9.01 3.55 -4.55
CA HIS A 179 -9.06 5.01 -4.57
C HIS A 179 -8.78 5.61 -3.19
N ASP A 180 -9.41 5.09 -2.15
CA ASP A 180 -9.23 5.59 -0.78
C ASP A 180 -7.82 5.29 -0.24
N SER A 181 -7.24 4.13 -0.59
CA SER A 181 -5.85 3.79 -0.28
C SER A 181 -4.87 4.78 -0.91
N ALA A 182 -5.11 5.18 -2.16
CA ALA A 182 -4.30 6.19 -2.84
C ALA A 182 -4.35 7.53 -2.10
N ILE A 183 -5.54 8.02 -1.76
CA ILE A 183 -5.70 9.30 -1.06
C ILE A 183 -5.01 9.27 0.30
N ALA A 184 -5.20 8.21 1.09
CA ALA A 184 -4.59 8.10 2.41
C ALA A 184 -3.06 8.01 2.31
N ALA A 185 -2.52 7.07 1.52
CA ALA A 185 -1.08 6.87 1.42
C ALA A 185 -0.36 8.11 0.87
N TRP A 186 -0.90 8.76 -0.18
CA TRP A 186 -0.27 9.96 -0.76
C TRP A 186 -0.46 11.20 0.11
N GLY A 187 -1.54 11.31 0.89
CA GLY A 187 -1.70 12.33 1.91
C GLY A 187 -0.62 12.24 2.98
N ILE A 188 -0.36 11.03 3.51
CA ILE A 188 0.69 10.76 4.49
C ILE A 188 2.07 11.03 3.89
N LYS A 189 2.35 10.54 2.67
CA LYS A 189 3.61 10.79 1.96
C LYS A 189 3.89 12.28 1.77
N GLY A 190 2.89 13.03 1.35
CA GLY A 190 3.02 14.48 1.15
C GLY A 190 3.23 15.25 2.44
N PHE A 191 2.66 14.79 3.55
CA PHE A 191 2.78 15.45 4.86
C PHE A 191 4.14 15.18 5.53
N TYR A 192 4.58 13.90 5.59
CA TYR A 192 5.82 13.55 6.28
C TYR A 192 7.08 13.69 5.44
N ASP A 193 6.95 13.68 4.11
CA ASP A 193 8.05 13.81 3.13
C ASP A 193 9.29 12.96 3.48
N TYR A 194 9.05 11.68 3.82
CA TYR A 194 10.05 10.80 4.39
C TYR A 194 11.01 10.27 3.32
N ILE A 195 12.28 10.14 3.70
CA ILE A 195 13.39 9.76 2.82
C ILE A 195 13.25 8.32 2.29
N ARG A 196 13.77 8.08 1.09
CA ARG A 196 13.88 6.76 0.49
C ARG A 196 15.20 6.07 0.85
N PRO A 197 15.24 4.70 0.86
CA PRO A 197 16.43 3.94 1.23
C PRO A 197 17.69 4.34 0.46
N MET A 198 17.59 4.54 -0.86
CA MET A 198 18.74 4.96 -1.67
C MET A 198 19.42 6.23 -1.14
N SER A 199 18.64 7.22 -0.76
CA SER A 199 19.18 8.48 -0.22
C SER A 199 19.65 8.31 1.23
N ALA A 200 18.90 7.59 2.07
CA ALA A 200 19.23 7.41 3.47
C ALA A 200 20.50 6.57 3.68
N ILE A 201 20.61 5.43 2.99
CA ILE A 201 21.77 4.54 3.08
C ILE A 201 23.04 5.27 2.61
N ARG A 202 23.00 5.88 1.41
CA ARG A 202 24.15 6.61 0.88
C ARG A 202 24.54 7.79 1.75
N TYR A 203 23.57 8.56 2.28
CA TYR A 203 23.82 9.66 3.20
C TYR A 203 24.56 9.20 4.46
N MET A 204 24.04 8.14 5.12
CA MET A 204 24.67 7.62 6.34
C MET A 204 26.07 7.06 6.08
N CYS A 205 26.26 6.35 4.96
CA CYS A 205 27.56 5.80 4.58
C CYS A 205 28.60 6.88 4.23
N ASP A 206 28.17 7.96 3.57
CA ASP A 206 29.02 9.12 3.29
C ASP A 206 29.48 9.82 4.59
N ARG A 207 28.64 9.80 5.64
CA ARG A 207 29.00 10.32 6.97
C ARG A 207 30.01 9.43 7.70
N GLY A 208 30.00 8.13 7.45
CA GLY A 208 30.85 7.15 8.09
C GLY A 208 30.06 6.12 8.91
N GLN A 209 30.61 5.69 10.05
CA GLN A 209 29.99 4.71 10.93
C GLN A 209 29.59 5.29 12.29
N SER A 210 28.55 4.75 12.92
CA SER A 210 28.02 5.22 14.20
C SER A 210 28.13 4.19 15.34
N SER A 211 28.84 3.07 15.12
CA SER A 211 28.93 1.97 16.09
C SER A 211 30.11 2.07 17.06
N ASP A 212 31.28 2.51 16.60
CA ASP A 212 32.48 2.57 17.43
C ASP A 212 33.20 3.92 17.30
N ILE A 213 33.19 4.69 18.40
CA ILE A 213 33.82 6.01 18.48
C ILE A 213 35.34 5.95 18.34
N ASN A 214 35.95 4.80 18.56
CA ASN A 214 37.41 4.62 18.49
C ASN A 214 37.89 4.22 17.09
N LEU A 215 36.99 3.80 16.21
CA LEU A 215 37.32 3.49 14.84
C LEU A 215 37.37 4.77 14.00
N SER A 216 38.17 4.70 12.92
CA SER A 216 38.18 5.77 11.90
C SER A 216 36.79 6.00 11.34
N ASN A 217 36.53 7.22 10.89
CA ASN A 217 35.30 7.60 10.26
C ASN A 217 34.05 7.50 11.17
N TYR A 218 34.24 7.64 12.49
CA TYR A 218 33.09 7.74 13.39
C TYR A 218 32.31 9.03 13.16
N ASN A 219 31.00 8.88 13.01
CA ASN A 219 30.08 9.98 12.92
C ASN A 219 28.72 9.58 13.56
N PRO A 220 28.15 10.40 14.45
CA PRO A 220 26.88 10.07 15.10
C PRO A 220 25.69 9.90 14.14
N HIS A 221 25.76 10.42 12.91
CA HIS A 221 24.79 10.23 11.85
C HIS A 221 25.25 9.20 10.79
N GLY A 222 26.31 8.44 11.07
CA GLY A 222 26.80 7.38 10.20
C GLY A 222 25.92 6.14 10.22
N ILE A 223 26.17 5.22 9.30
CA ILE A 223 25.50 3.92 9.28
C ILE A 223 26.02 3.05 10.44
N PRO A 224 25.19 2.23 11.10
CA PRO A 224 25.69 1.26 12.05
C PRO A 224 26.48 0.15 11.34
N LEU A 225 27.59 -0.27 11.94
CA LEU A 225 28.36 -1.42 11.45
C LEU A 225 27.63 -2.72 11.82
N VAL A 226 27.62 -3.65 10.87
CA VAL A 226 27.13 -5.02 11.05
C VAL A 226 28.20 -5.95 10.48
N PRO A 227 28.89 -6.75 11.29
CA PRO A 227 29.95 -7.63 10.82
C PRO A 227 29.48 -8.49 9.63
N GLU A 228 30.34 -8.66 8.64
CA GLU A 228 30.10 -9.40 7.40
C GLU A 228 29.15 -8.72 6.39
N PHE A 229 28.48 -7.61 6.76
CA PHE A 229 27.54 -6.91 5.87
C PHE A 229 27.82 -5.42 5.71
N ILE A 230 28.18 -4.72 6.77
CA ILE A 230 28.45 -3.27 6.78
C ILE A 230 29.75 -3.02 7.52
N GLU A 231 30.81 -2.71 6.79
CA GLU A 231 32.15 -2.60 7.36
C GLU A 231 32.91 -1.36 6.85
N VAL A 232 33.92 -0.98 7.60
CA VAL A 232 34.90 0.05 7.20
C VAL A 232 36.00 -0.60 6.38
N ILE A 233 36.33 -0.05 5.21
CA ILE A 233 37.45 -0.48 4.38
C ILE A 233 38.77 -0.22 5.12
N GLN A 234 39.58 -1.27 5.27
CA GLN A 234 40.89 -1.23 5.90
C GLN A 234 42.01 -1.35 4.86
N GLU A 235 43.27 -1.12 5.29
CA GLU A 235 44.45 -1.40 4.47
C GLU A 235 44.50 -2.90 4.13
N GLY A 236 44.73 -3.23 2.86
CA GLY A 236 44.70 -4.60 2.34
C GLY A 236 43.32 -5.11 1.91
N ASP A 237 42.29 -4.30 2.02
CA ASP A 237 40.95 -4.62 1.51
C ASP A 237 40.91 -4.54 -0.03
N PRO A 238 40.28 -5.48 -0.74
CA PRO A 238 40.15 -5.41 -2.20
C PRO A 238 39.52 -4.13 -2.75
N LEU A 239 38.80 -3.39 -1.91
CA LEU A 239 38.15 -2.12 -2.27
C LEU A 239 38.93 -0.90 -1.82
N GLU A 240 40.18 -1.02 -1.33
CA GLU A 240 40.97 0.11 -0.82
C GLU A 240 41.31 1.19 -1.88
N GLY A 241 41.23 0.83 -3.17
CA GLY A 241 41.59 1.70 -4.29
C GLY A 241 43.08 1.69 -4.59
N ASP A 242 43.47 2.09 -5.82
CA ASP A 242 44.88 2.06 -6.29
C ASP A 242 45.76 3.03 -5.50
N ASP A 243 45.20 4.17 -5.08
CA ASP A 243 45.87 5.19 -4.27
C ASP A 243 45.43 5.19 -2.80
N LEU A 244 44.82 4.07 -2.32
CA LEU A 244 44.27 3.89 -0.98
C LEU A 244 43.15 4.88 -0.62
N GLU A 245 42.50 5.47 -1.63
CA GLU A 245 41.51 6.55 -1.51
C GLU A 245 40.19 6.11 -0.88
N HIS A 246 39.97 4.83 -0.74
CA HIS A 246 38.76 4.29 -0.13
C HIS A 246 38.96 3.81 1.32
N ILE A 247 40.18 3.81 1.84
CA ILE A 247 40.42 3.45 3.25
C ILE A 247 39.61 4.38 4.15
N GLY A 248 38.89 3.78 5.10
CA GLY A 248 37.99 4.50 6.01
C GLY A 248 36.57 4.73 5.47
N LYS A 249 36.31 4.51 4.18
CA LYS A 249 34.94 4.51 3.63
C LYS A 249 34.18 3.26 4.08
N ILE A 250 32.87 3.30 3.93
CA ILE A 250 31.98 2.18 4.21
C ILE A 250 31.85 1.30 2.97
N LYS A 251 31.91 -0.01 3.17
CA LYS A 251 31.54 -1.05 2.19
C LYS A 251 30.31 -1.81 2.66
N LEU A 252 29.51 -2.27 1.70
CA LEU A 252 28.30 -3.06 1.93
C LEU A 252 28.42 -4.40 1.21
N PHE A 253 28.04 -5.49 1.87
CA PHE A 253 27.85 -6.79 1.25
C PHE A 253 26.39 -6.91 0.82
N THR A 254 26.13 -6.82 -0.48
CA THR A 254 24.77 -6.63 -1.02
C THR A 254 24.75 -6.95 -2.52
N TRP A 255 23.58 -6.88 -3.14
CA TRP A 255 23.46 -6.93 -4.61
C TRP A 255 24.35 -5.85 -5.26
N LYS A 256 25.15 -6.24 -6.23
CA LYS A 256 26.21 -5.38 -6.78
C LYS A 256 25.71 -4.27 -7.68
N GLY A 257 24.47 -4.36 -8.16
CA GLY A 257 23.85 -3.31 -8.96
C GLY A 257 24.04 -3.44 -10.47
N HIS A 258 23.49 -2.46 -11.17
CA HIS A 258 23.38 -2.46 -12.64
C HIS A 258 24.70 -2.43 -13.39
N ASP A 259 25.78 -1.91 -12.80
CA ASP A 259 27.10 -1.84 -13.43
C ASP A 259 27.67 -3.22 -13.76
N TYR A 260 27.10 -4.28 -13.19
CA TYR A 260 27.50 -5.67 -13.41
C TYR A 260 26.59 -6.42 -14.40
N ILE A 261 25.60 -5.73 -14.99
CA ILE A 261 24.66 -6.28 -15.97
C ILE A 261 24.86 -5.55 -17.29
N ILE A 262 25.41 -6.23 -18.28
CA ILE A 262 25.56 -5.69 -19.64
C ILE A 262 24.35 -6.08 -20.48
N ASP A 263 23.88 -7.32 -20.31
CA ASP A 263 22.73 -7.88 -21.01
C ASP A 263 21.86 -8.67 -20.01
N ALA A 264 20.68 -8.16 -19.72
CA ALA A 264 19.78 -8.73 -18.74
C ALA A 264 19.29 -10.16 -19.08
N ASP A 265 19.37 -10.55 -20.35
CA ASP A 265 19.00 -11.91 -20.78
C ASP A 265 20.08 -12.96 -20.45
N TYR A 266 21.29 -12.53 -20.09
CA TYR A 266 22.45 -13.43 -19.88
C TYR A 266 23.22 -13.17 -18.58
N ASP A 267 23.17 -11.96 -18.05
CA ASP A 267 24.00 -11.56 -16.91
C ASP A 267 23.22 -11.63 -15.59
N ILE A 268 23.96 -11.93 -14.50
CA ILE A 268 23.53 -11.80 -13.12
C ILE A 268 24.53 -10.88 -12.43
N ALA A 269 24.06 -9.81 -11.80
CA ALA A 269 24.94 -8.94 -11.01
C ALA A 269 25.58 -9.70 -9.83
N GLY A 270 24.80 -10.56 -9.21
CA GLY A 270 25.18 -11.29 -8.01
C GLY A 270 25.35 -10.38 -6.79
N VAL A 271 25.79 -10.97 -5.69
CA VAL A 271 26.05 -10.29 -4.41
C VAL A 271 27.56 -10.23 -4.15
N GLY A 272 27.98 -9.22 -3.41
CA GLY A 272 29.38 -9.05 -3.01
C GLY A 272 29.63 -7.69 -2.38
N TRP A 273 30.87 -7.47 -1.96
CA TRP A 273 31.30 -6.20 -1.40
C TRP A 273 31.34 -5.10 -2.45
N ILE A 274 30.69 -3.97 -2.16
CA ILE A 274 30.73 -2.76 -2.95
C ILE A 274 31.01 -1.53 -2.09
N LEU A 275 31.51 -0.44 -2.69
CA LEU A 275 31.51 0.86 -2.04
C LEU A 275 30.08 1.29 -1.77
N ALA A 276 29.78 1.69 -0.55
CA ALA A 276 28.42 2.03 -0.14
C ALA A 276 27.82 3.21 -0.93
N GLU A 277 28.63 4.12 -1.44
CA GLU A 277 28.22 5.19 -2.34
C GLU A 277 27.63 4.68 -3.67
N LYS A 278 27.93 3.43 -4.04
CA LYS A 278 27.41 2.74 -5.24
C LYS A 278 26.20 1.88 -4.97
N TRP A 279 25.68 1.83 -3.74
CA TRP A 279 24.51 1.04 -3.43
C TRP A 279 23.29 1.46 -4.25
N PHE A 280 22.61 0.48 -4.85
CA PHE A 280 21.33 0.65 -5.54
C PHE A 280 20.31 -0.34 -5.01
N PRO A 281 19.02 0.03 -4.93
CA PRO A 281 17.95 -0.92 -4.72
C PRO A 281 17.82 -1.88 -5.90
N TYR A 282 17.30 -3.08 -5.66
CA TYR A 282 16.97 -4.02 -6.74
C TYR A 282 15.73 -3.52 -7.50
N GLN A 283 15.97 -2.60 -8.41
CA GLN A 283 14.98 -1.93 -9.26
C GLN A 283 15.57 -1.72 -10.66
N ARG A 284 14.76 -1.28 -11.62
CA ARG A 284 15.21 -0.97 -12.98
C ARG A 284 16.23 0.18 -13.00
N PRO A 285 17.19 0.17 -13.93
CA PRO A 285 18.11 1.29 -14.10
C PRO A 285 17.41 2.61 -14.40
N SER A 286 16.26 2.56 -15.10
CA SER A 286 15.45 3.71 -15.47
C SER A 286 14.47 4.16 -14.38
N PHE A 287 14.28 3.38 -13.31
CA PHE A 287 13.34 3.65 -12.23
C PHE A 287 13.88 3.09 -10.91
N VAL A 288 15.02 3.61 -10.48
CA VAL A 288 15.76 3.11 -9.31
C VAL A 288 15.03 3.33 -7.99
N THR A 289 14.18 4.35 -7.90
CA THR A 289 13.32 4.59 -6.72
C THR A 289 12.11 5.42 -7.14
N PRO A 290 10.93 5.21 -6.54
CA PRO A 290 9.77 6.06 -6.80
C PRO A 290 10.09 7.54 -6.52
N PRO A 291 9.71 8.48 -7.41
CA PRO A 291 10.03 9.90 -7.28
C PRO A 291 9.12 10.65 -6.28
N PHE A 292 8.80 10.00 -5.17
CA PHE A 292 7.98 10.53 -4.08
C PHE A 292 8.35 9.87 -2.75
N ALA A 293 7.93 10.48 -1.64
CA ALA A 293 8.28 10.09 -0.28
C ALA A 293 8.01 8.60 0.05
N GLY A 294 8.77 8.04 0.99
CA GLY A 294 8.72 6.63 1.39
C GLY A 294 7.50 6.29 2.22
N TYR A 295 7.32 6.98 3.32
CA TYR A 295 6.35 6.68 4.37
C TYR A 295 4.93 7.17 4.02
N VAL A 296 3.90 6.29 4.03
CA VAL A 296 3.91 4.84 4.22
C VAL A 296 4.06 4.09 2.88
N SER A 297 4.31 2.76 2.90
CA SER A 297 4.32 1.95 1.67
C SER A 297 2.95 1.93 1.00
N GLY A 298 2.88 2.46 -0.22
CA GLY A 298 1.64 2.42 -1.02
C GLY A 298 1.24 0.98 -1.37
N HIS A 299 2.20 0.12 -1.74
CA HIS A 299 1.95 -1.29 -2.03
C HIS A 299 1.33 -2.01 -0.84
N SER A 300 1.87 -1.83 0.37
CA SER A 300 1.33 -2.45 1.60
C SER A 300 -0.09 -1.95 1.89
N THR A 301 -0.37 -0.66 1.66
CA THR A 301 -1.69 -0.07 1.87
C THR A 301 -2.72 -0.61 0.86
N PHE A 302 -2.41 -0.59 -0.44
CA PHE A 302 -3.30 -1.12 -1.47
C PHE A 302 -3.58 -2.60 -1.30
N SER A 303 -2.50 -3.38 -1.07
CA SER A 303 -2.62 -4.83 -1.02
C SER A 303 -3.43 -5.29 0.17
N ARG A 304 -3.19 -4.71 1.35
CA ARG A 304 -3.98 -5.08 2.53
C ARG A 304 -5.44 -4.64 2.39
N ALA A 305 -5.71 -3.46 1.84
CA ALA A 305 -7.09 -3.02 1.60
C ALA A 305 -7.81 -3.94 0.62
N ALA A 306 -7.14 -4.37 -0.43
CA ALA A 306 -7.72 -5.31 -1.40
C ALA A 306 -7.98 -6.69 -0.77
N ALA A 307 -7.03 -7.23 0.00
CA ALA A 307 -7.19 -8.51 0.69
C ALA A 307 -8.41 -8.51 1.62
N GLU A 308 -8.60 -7.43 2.40
CA GLU A 308 -9.79 -7.28 3.25
C GLU A 308 -11.09 -7.21 2.43
N VAL A 309 -11.07 -6.50 1.30
CA VAL A 309 -12.24 -6.43 0.39
C VAL A 309 -12.58 -7.80 -0.17
N LEU A 310 -11.60 -8.55 -0.67
CA LEU A 310 -11.84 -9.90 -1.23
C LEU A 310 -12.37 -10.85 -0.15
N THR A 311 -11.77 -10.85 1.02
CA THR A 311 -12.25 -11.64 2.18
C THR A 311 -13.72 -11.33 2.50
N LEU A 312 -14.09 -10.05 2.59
CA LEU A 312 -15.46 -9.64 2.90
C LEU A 312 -16.44 -9.89 1.76
N LEU A 313 -15.99 -9.81 0.50
CA LEU A 313 -16.81 -10.12 -0.67
C LEU A 313 -17.24 -11.60 -0.71
N THR A 314 -16.29 -12.50 -0.41
CA THR A 314 -16.48 -13.95 -0.48
C THR A 314 -16.98 -14.56 0.82
N ASP A 315 -16.81 -13.85 1.95
CA ASP A 315 -16.91 -14.35 3.33
C ASP A 315 -15.96 -15.53 3.59
N ASP A 316 -14.83 -15.53 2.87
CA ASP A 316 -13.77 -16.52 3.00
C ASP A 316 -12.42 -15.80 2.86
N GLU A 317 -11.47 -16.10 3.74
CA GLU A 317 -10.13 -15.53 3.64
C GLU A 317 -9.26 -16.28 2.63
N PHE A 318 -9.59 -17.54 2.33
CA PHE A 318 -8.82 -18.38 1.42
C PHE A 318 -9.14 -18.07 -0.05
N PHE A 319 -8.15 -18.27 -0.91
CA PHE A 319 -8.41 -18.32 -2.34
C PHE A 319 -9.35 -19.49 -2.69
N PRO A 320 -10.13 -19.38 -3.78
CA PRO A 320 -10.91 -20.50 -4.26
C PRO A 320 -10.03 -21.75 -4.48
N GLY A 321 -10.47 -22.92 -4.01
CA GLY A 321 -9.66 -24.13 -3.97
C GLY A 321 -8.65 -24.19 -2.81
N GLY A 322 -8.63 -23.16 -1.96
CA GLY A 322 -7.75 -23.05 -0.79
C GLY A 322 -6.34 -22.59 -1.11
N MET A 323 -6.02 -22.22 -2.38
CA MET A 323 -4.70 -21.72 -2.77
C MET A 323 -4.76 -20.94 -4.07
N GLY A 324 -4.24 -19.71 -4.08
CA GLY A 324 -3.91 -18.96 -5.28
C GLY A 324 -2.48 -19.28 -5.74
N THR A 325 -2.24 -19.30 -7.06
CA THR A 325 -0.93 -19.62 -7.65
C THR A 325 -0.58 -18.71 -8.81
N PHE A 326 0.74 -18.50 -8.99
CA PHE A 326 1.28 -17.85 -10.18
C PHE A 326 2.56 -18.59 -10.63
N GLU A 327 2.59 -19.01 -11.90
CA GLU A 327 3.71 -19.77 -12.48
C GLU A 327 4.91 -18.87 -12.78
N VAL A 328 6.09 -19.30 -12.37
CA VAL A 328 7.36 -18.65 -12.63
C VAL A 328 8.29 -19.65 -13.31
N TYR A 329 8.80 -19.30 -14.49
CA TYR A 329 9.62 -20.20 -15.31
C TYR A 329 11.09 -19.79 -15.31
N THR A 330 11.96 -20.79 -15.37
CA THR A 330 13.41 -20.66 -15.41
C THR A 330 13.87 -19.74 -16.54
N ASN A 331 14.65 -18.70 -16.19
CA ASN A 331 15.23 -17.72 -17.13
C ASN A 331 14.21 -17.01 -18.04
N ASP A 332 12.93 -16.99 -17.69
CA ASP A 332 11.88 -16.37 -18.49
C ASP A 332 11.07 -15.31 -17.73
N PHE A 333 11.28 -15.17 -16.43
CA PHE A 333 10.50 -14.26 -15.61
C PHE A 333 11.21 -12.92 -15.34
N LEU A 334 12.45 -12.96 -14.84
CA LEU A 334 13.17 -11.74 -14.46
C LEU A 334 13.50 -10.86 -15.65
N LYS A 335 13.41 -9.53 -15.45
CA LYS A 335 13.68 -8.51 -16.48
C LYS A 335 14.89 -7.64 -16.15
N PHE A 336 15.34 -7.64 -14.89
CA PHE A 336 16.49 -6.83 -14.49
C PHE A 336 17.81 -7.58 -14.70
N GLU A 337 17.77 -8.90 -14.60
CA GLU A 337 18.87 -9.82 -14.83
C GLU A 337 18.30 -11.21 -15.14
N VAL A 338 19.12 -12.14 -15.62
CA VAL A 338 18.67 -13.49 -15.98
C VAL A 338 18.23 -14.28 -14.74
N GLY A 339 17.12 -15.02 -14.87
CA GLY A 339 16.58 -15.87 -13.81
C GLY A 339 15.06 -16.02 -13.85
N PRO A 340 14.49 -16.73 -12.88
CA PRO A 340 15.15 -17.48 -11.81
C PRO A 340 15.86 -18.75 -12.31
N SER A 341 16.61 -19.45 -11.43
CA SER A 341 17.38 -20.64 -11.77
C SER A 341 16.56 -21.92 -11.93
N MET A 342 15.31 -21.92 -11.44
CA MET A 342 14.38 -23.05 -11.52
C MET A 342 12.94 -22.60 -11.67
N ASP A 343 12.08 -23.49 -12.16
CA ASP A 343 10.63 -23.28 -12.19
C ASP A 343 10.06 -23.40 -10.78
N PHE A 344 9.13 -22.52 -10.42
CA PHE A 344 8.35 -22.61 -9.17
C PHE A 344 7.05 -21.81 -9.29
N GLN A 345 6.21 -21.91 -8.27
CA GLN A 345 4.96 -21.14 -8.18
C GLN A 345 5.03 -20.17 -7.00
N LEU A 346 4.62 -18.94 -7.19
CA LEU A 346 4.18 -18.13 -6.07
C LEU A 346 2.85 -18.71 -5.58
N GLN A 347 2.72 -18.92 -4.29
CA GLN A 347 1.58 -19.61 -3.67
C GLN A 347 1.07 -18.80 -2.47
N TRP A 348 -0.24 -18.69 -2.35
CA TRP A 348 -0.90 -18.00 -1.25
C TRP A 348 -2.11 -18.80 -0.79
N ALA A 349 -2.21 -19.15 0.50
CA ALA A 349 -3.44 -19.73 1.03
C ALA A 349 -4.54 -18.67 1.07
N THR A 350 -4.26 -17.52 1.64
CA THR A 350 -5.23 -16.43 1.83
C THR A 350 -4.89 -15.19 1.02
N TYR A 351 -5.87 -14.30 0.83
CA TYR A 351 -5.64 -12.99 0.23
C TYR A 351 -4.67 -12.14 1.08
N ARG A 352 -4.70 -12.33 2.41
CA ARG A 352 -3.76 -11.64 3.31
C ARG A 352 -2.34 -12.12 3.10
N ASP A 353 -2.10 -13.42 2.87
CA ASP A 353 -0.77 -13.94 2.58
C ASP A 353 -0.18 -13.32 1.31
N ALA A 354 -0.99 -13.13 0.26
CA ALA A 354 -0.58 -12.41 -0.94
C ALA A 354 -0.24 -10.94 -0.66
N SER A 355 -1.01 -10.28 0.20
CA SER A 355 -0.74 -8.92 0.65
C SER A 355 0.56 -8.81 1.45
N ASP A 356 0.81 -9.76 2.35
CA ASP A 356 2.02 -9.80 3.16
C ASP A 356 3.26 -10.06 2.29
N GLN A 357 3.15 -10.93 1.29
CA GLN A 357 4.20 -11.13 0.29
C GLN A 357 4.48 -9.86 -0.52
N THR A 358 3.44 -9.12 -0.93
CA THR A 358 3.60 -7.81 -1.59
C THR A 358 4.43 -6.87 -0.73
N SER A 359 4.15 -6.81 0.55
CA SER A 359 4.83 -5.95 1.52
C SER A 359 6.33 -6.28 1.62
N LEU A 360 6.67 -7.56 1.80
CA LEU A 360 8.06 -8.03 1.85
C LEU A 360 8.83 -7.72 0.57
N SER A 361 8.18 -7.84 -0.58
CA SER A 361 8.78 -7.56 -1.89
C SER A 361 9.39 -6.16 -1.98
N ARG A 362 8.84 -5.19 -1.22
CA ARG A 362 9.32 -3.80 -1.25
C ARG A 362 10.61 -3.62 -0.46
N ILE A 363 10.83 -4.43 0.57
CA ILE A 363 12.04 -4.40 1.39
C ILE A 363 13.17 -5.10 0.62
N TRP A 364 12.94 -6.30 0.05
CA TRP A 364 13.90 -6.96 -0.84
C TRP A 364 14.21 -6.12 -2.09
N GLY A 365 13.20 -5.45 -2.65
CA GLY A 365 13.37 -4.50 -3.75
C GLY A 365 14.13 -3.22 -3.36
N GLY A 366 14.42 -3.02 -2.08
CA GLY A 366 15.28 -1.94 -1.59
C GLY A 366 14.65 -0.55 -1.58
N ILE A 367 13.32 -0.42 -1.62
CA ILE A 367 12.64 0.89 -1.77
C ILE A 367 11.80 1.31 -0.57
N HIS A 368 11.64 0.46 0.43
CA HIS A 368 10.98 0.75 1.70
C HIS A 368 11.70 0.08 2.87
N PRO A 369 11.93 0.79 4.00
CA PRO A 369 12.31 0.17 5.27
C PRO A 369 11.08 -0.39 6.00
N PRO A 370 11.26 -1.22 7.04
CA PRO A 370 10.17 -1.76 7.87
C PRO A 370 9.17 -0.74 8.41
N ILE A 371 9.64 0.45 8.76
CA ILE A 371 8.78 1.52 9.28
C ILE A 371 7.75 2.03 8.25
N ASP A 372 8.02 1.89 6.95
CA ASP A 372 7.07 2.26 5.89
C ASP A 372 6.00 1.19 5.69
N ASP A 373 6.32 -0.07 6.00
CA ASP A 373 5.52 -1.25 5.65
C ASP A 373 4.38 -1.49 6.64
N VAL A 374 4.67 -1.75 7.90
CA VAL A 374 3.66 -2.12 8.91
C VAL A 374 2.54 -1.09 9.03
N PRO A 375 2.81 0.23 9.13
CA PRO A 375 1.74 1.22 9.14
C PRO A 375 0.89 1.19 7.86
N GLY A 376 1.50 0.91 6.70
CA GLY A 376 0.77 0.73 5.44
C GLY A 376 -0.22 -0.44 5.50
N ARG A 377 0.20 -1.60 6.04
CA ARG A 377 -0.69 -2.76 6.24
C ARG A 377 -1.85 -2.44 7.19
N ILE A 378 -1.58 -1.78 8.31
CA ILE A 378 -2.60 -1.40 9.32
C ILE A 378 -3.64 -0.44 8.70
N ILE A 379 -3.18 0.56 7.97
CA ILE A 379 -4.06 1.52 7.29
C ILE A 379 -4.86 0.83 6.20
N GLY A 380 -4.23 -0.05 5.42
CA GLY A 380 -4.90 -0.83 4.37
C GLY A 380 -6.05 -1.66 4.92
N GLU A 381 -5.86 -2.33 6.06
CA GLU A 381 -6.92 -3.09 6.72
C GLU A 381 -8.14 -2.22 7.07
N LYS A 382 -7.91 -1.06 7.69
CA LYS A 382 -8.98 -0.11 8.02
C LYS A 382 -9.72 0.36 6.77
N ILE A 383 -8.98 0.75 5.72
CA ILE A 383 -9.56 1.25 4.47
C ILE A 383 -10.40 0.16 3.79
N GLY A 384 -9.87 -1.06 3.66
CA GLY A 384 -10.60 -2.16 3.01
C GLY A 384 -11.94 -2.45 3.67
N LYS A 385 -11.95 -2.55 5.00
CA LYS A 385 -13.17 -2.75 5.80
C LYS A 385 -14.15 -1.58 5.67
N ALA A 386 -13.67 -0.34 5.73
CA ALA A 386 -14.51 0.85 5.60
C ALA A 386 -15.10 0.99 4.18
N ALA A 387 -14.28 0.78 3.15
CA ALA A 387 -14.73 0.83 1.75
C ALA A 387 -15.79 -0.25 1.46
N PHE A 388 -15.59 -1.45 1.98
CA PHE A 388 -16.57 -2.53 1.87
C PHE A 388 -17.90 -2.14 2.54
N SER A 389 -17.86 -1.73 3.80
CA SER A 389 -19.04 -1.32 4.57
C SER A 389 -19.78 -0.12 3.96
N PHE A 390 -19.05 0.77 3.28
CA PHE A 390 -19.67 1.87 2.55
C PHE A 390 -20.29 1.40 1.24
N GLY A 391 -19.57 0.58 0.46
CA GLY A 391 -19.98 0.11 -0.85
C GLY A 391 -21.20 -0.82 -0.80
N GLU A 392 -21.28 -1.72 0.22
CA GLU A 392 -22.40 -2.65 0.36
C GLU A 392 -23.77 -1.96 0.50
N LYS A 393 -23.80 -0.72 1.03
CA LYS A 393 -25.04 0.08 1.16
C LYS A 393 -25.71 0.34 -0.20
N TYR A 394 -24.95 0.37 -1.29
CA TYR A 394 -25.47 0.57 -2.63
C TYR A 394 -26.12 -0.70 -3.21
N PHE A 395 -25.90 -1.85 -2.57
CA PHE A 395 -26.40 -3.15 -3.02
C PHE A 395 -27.43 -3.75 -2.07
N SER A 396 -27.64 -3.15 -0.89
CA SER A 396 -28.70 -3.53 0.03
C SER A 396 -30.07 -3.14 -0.58
N LYS A 397 -31.09 -4.00 -0.35
CA LYS A 397 -32.48 -3.69 -0.72
C LYS A 397 -33.15 -2.71 0.26
N GLU A 398 -32.45 -2.31 1.32
CA GLU A 398 -32.92 -1.23 2.17
C GLU A 398 -32.90 0.05 1.34
N GLU A 399 -34.02 0.77 1.35
CA GLU A 399 -34.09 2.11 0.73
C GLU A 399 -32.92 2.89 1.31
N LEU A 400 -31.94 3.18 0.44
CA LEU A 400 -30.90 4.17 0.78
C LEU A 400 -31.67 5.40 1.25
N GLU A 401 -31.42 5.88 2.47
CA GLU A 401 -31.80 7.24 2.83
C GLU A 401 -31.02 8.13 1.86
N VAL A 402 -31.70 8.49 0.81
CA VAL A 402 -31.09 9.16 -0.30
C VAL A 402 -30.96 10.62 0.07
N GLU A 403 -29.81 11.02 0.54
CA GLU A 403 -29.55 12.42 0.85
C GLU A 403 -29.47 13.24 -0.43
N SER A 404 -30.33 14.24 -0.51
CA SER A 404 -30.18 15.30 -1.50
C SER A 404 -29.02 16.21 -1.11
N ILE A 405 -28.27 16.70 -2.10
CA ILE A 405 -27.11 17.57 -1.90
C ILE A 405 -27.40 18.97 -2.44
N VAL A 406 -27.09 19.97 -1.63
CA VAL A 406 -27.23 21.40 -2.02
C VAL A 406 -25.86 22.07 -2.02
N TYR A 407 -25.44 22.59 -3.18
CA TYR A 407 -24.14 23.24 -3.35
C TYR A 407 -24.17 24.37 -4.41
N PRO A 408 -23.23 25.36 -4.38
CA PRO A 408 -22.33 25.63 -3.25
C PRO A 408 -23.12 26.15 -2.02
N ASN A 409 -22.60 25.91 -0.84
CA ASN A 409 -23.16 26.43 0.40
C ASN A 409 -22.00 26.82 1.33
N PRO A 410 -21.69 28.11 1.52
CA PRO A 410 -22.48 29.33 1.15
C PRO A 410 -22.59 29.61 -0.37
N SER A 411 -23.61 30.40 -0.73
CA SER A 411 -23.86 30.82 -2.11
C SER A 411 -24.34 32.28 -2.21
N ASN A 412 -23.98 32.93 -3.35
CA ASN A 412 -24.44 34.30 -3.66
C ASN A 412 -25.72 34.30 -4.46
N ASP A 413 -25.77 33.59 -5.58
CA ASP A 413 -26.85 33.77 -6.56
C ASP A 413 -27.69 32.53 -6.82
N PHE A 414 -27.04 31.36 -6.80
CA PHE A 414 -27.66 30.10 -7.18
C PHE A 414 -27.23 28.94 -6.31
N LEU A 415 -28.18 28.04 -6.04
CA LEU A 415 -27.91 26.71 -5.47
C LEU A 415 -28.19 25.66 -6.55
N ASN A 416 -27.33 24.65 -6.61
CA ASN A 416 -27.64 23.42 -7.29
C ASN A 416 -28.17 22.43 -6.25
N LEU A 417 -29.32 21.82 -6.55
CA LEU A 417 -29.83 20.69 -5.79
C LEU A 417 -29.64 19.44 -6.65
N GLN A 418 -29.01 18.45 -6.10
CA GLN A 418 -28.89 17.12 -6.68
C GLN A 418 -29.70 16.15 -5.85
N TYR A 419 -30.54 15.35 -6.52
CA TYR A 419 -31.35 14.31 -5.89
C TYR A 419 -31.21 13.04 -6.71
N PRO A 420 -30.94 11.89 -6.09
CA PRO A 420 -30.54 10.68 -6.82
C PRO A 420 -31.57 10.04 -7.73
N PHE A 421 -32.86 10.30 -7.54
CA PHE A 421 -33.95 9.68 -8.33
C PHE A 421 -34.68 10.67 -9.27
N ASN A 422 -34.94 10.21 -10.51
CA ASN A 422 -35.37 11.03 -11.61
C ASN A 422 -36.89 11.00 -11.90
N ASN A 423 -37.65 10.16 -11.19
CA ASN A 423 -39.03 9.86 -11.59
C ASN A 423 -40.11 10.57 -10.75
N GLU A 424 -39.71 11.34 -9.75
CA GLU A 424 -40.64 12.05 -8.88
C GLU A 424 -40.66 13.54 -9.16
N LYS A 425 -41.84 14.13 -8.96
CA LYS A 425 -42.02 15.59 -9.03
C LYS A 425 -41.87 16.16 -7.64
N PHE A 426 -40.98 17.12 -7.49
CA PHE A 426 -40.71 17.80 -6.24
C PHE A 426 -41.03 19.27 -6.31
N ASN A 427 -41.39 19.85 -5.18
CA ASN A 427 -41.39 21.28 -4.92
C ASN A 427 -40.24 21.62 -3.92
N VAL A 428 -39.72 22.83 -4.03
CA VAL A 428 -38.84 23.39 -3.01
C VAL A 428 -39.58 24.51 -2.30
N ASP A 429 -39.52 24.45 -0.97
CA ASP A 429 -39.94 25.53 -0.08
C ASP A 429 -38.73 26.08 0.65
N ILE A 430 -38.49 27.40 0.62
CA ILE A 430 -37.41 28.04 1.36
C ILE A 430 -37.99 29.04 2.36
N PHE A 431 -37.56 28.93 3.60
CA PHE A 431 -37.98 29.77 4.72
C PHE A 431 -36.81 30.58 5.30
N ASP A 432 -37.10 31.80 5.77
CA ASP A 432 -36.16 32.49 6.65
C ASP A 432 -36.21 31.95 8.10
N LEU A 433 -35.30 32.39 8.95
CA LEU A 433 -35.27 31.96 10.34
C LEU A 433 -36.48 32.37 11.19
N ASN A 434 -37.33 33.28 10.68
CA ASN A 434 -38.57 33.65 11.34
C ASN A 434 -39.76 32.77 10.89
N GLY A 435 -39.48 31.72 10.07
CA GLY A 435 -40.53 30.85 9.53
C GLY A 435 -41.34 31.43 8.38
N ARG A 436 -40.92 32.55 7.82
CA ARG A 436 -41.59 33.14 6.64
C ARG A 436 -41.11 32.44 5.39
N LYS A 437 -42.05 31.93 4.58
CA LYS A 437 -41.75 31.33 3.27
C LYS A 437 -41.30 32.40 2.28
N ILE A 438 -40.09 32.25 1.76
CA ILE A 438 -39.43 33.16 0.83
C ILE A 438 -39.59 32.68 -0.60
N LEU A 439 -39.54 31.36 -0.82
CA LEU A 439 -39.65 30.74 -2.12
C LEU A 439 -40.53 29.49 -2.05
N ASN A 440 -41.37 29.30 -3.07
CA ASN A 440 -42.05 28.05 -3.36
C ASN A 440 -42.04 27.86 -4.87
N GLN A 441 -41.43 26.78 -5.35
CA GLN A 441 -41.42 26.46 -6.78
C GLN A 441 -41.34 24.99 -7.07
N PRO A 442 -41.95 24.48 -8.17
CA PRO A 442 -41.74 23.15 -8.65
C PRO A 442 -40.33 23.00 -9.22
N LEU A 443 -39.70 21.84 -8.96
CA LEU A 443 -38.39 21.53 -9.49
C LEU A 443 -38.46 20.73 -10.79
N LYS A 444 -37.50 21.03 -11.69
CA LYS A 444 -37.27 20.26 -12.92
C LYS A 444 -35.82 19.83 -12.91
N PHE A 445 -35.59 18.53 -12.79
CA PHE A 445 -34.27 17.93 -12.84
C PHE A 445 -33.83 17.67 -14.28
N ASN A 446 -32.54 17.83 -14.54
CA ASN A 446 -31.95 17.45 -15.81
C ASN A 446 -31.56 15.95 -15.81
N ASN A 447 -30.98 15.47 -16.92
CA ASN A 447 -30.55 14.06 -17.07
C ASN A 447 -29.45 13.61 -16.07
N LEU A 448 -28.87 14.54 -15.33
CA LEU A 448 -27.86 14.25 -14.27
C LEU A 448 -28.49 14.40 -12.86
N ASN A 449 -29.83 14.38 -12.78
CA ASN A 449 -30.57 14.52 -11.52
C ASN A 449 -30.27 15.82 -10.76
N ARG A 450 -29.98 16.90 -11.49
CA ARG A 450 -29.64 18.22 -10.95
C ARG A 450 -30.66 19.28 -11.38
N THR A 451 -30.92 20.17 -10.45
CA THR A 451 -31.73 21.39 -10.72
C THR A 451 -31.04 22.58 -10.10
N ARG A 452 -31.32 23.77 -10.64
CA ARG A 452 -30.76 25.04 -10.17
C ARG A 452 -31.85 25.89 -9.55
N ILE A 453 -31.59 26.45 -8.38
CA ILE A 453 -32.49 27.32 -7.63
C ILE A 453 -31.86 28.71 -7.57
N ASP A 454 -32.60 29.72 -8.02
CA ASP A 454 -32.17 31.12 -7.97
C ASP A 454 -32.47 31.71 -6.58
N ILE A 455 -31.42 32.17 -5.91
CA ILE A 455 -31.49 32.88 -4.63
C ILE A 455 -30.90 34.28 -4.71
N SER A 456 -30.66 34.82 -5.91
CA SER A 456 -30.06 36.16 -6.13
C SER A 456 -30.83 37.29 -5.44
N GLY A 457 -32.16 37.17 -5.40
CA GLY A 457 -33.03 38.12 -4.72
C GLY A 457 -33.10 38.01 -3.18
N PHE A 458 -32.41 37.04 -2.57
CA PHE A 458 -32.47 36.86 -1.13
C PHE A 458 -31.51 37.83 -0.43
N SER A 459 -31.89 38.27 0.78
CA SER A 459 -30.98 38.99 1.66
C SER A 459 -29.91 38.07 2.22
N LYS A 460 -28.74 38.61 2.59
CA LYS A 460 -27.71 37.83 3.29
C LYS A 460 -28.28 37.25 4.57
N GLY A 461 -28.02 35.98 4.80
CA GLY A 461 -28.52 35.28 5.98
C GLY A 461 -28.64 33.78 5.82
N VAL A 462 -29.19 33.16 6.84
CA VAL A 462 -29.46 31.71 6.90
C VAL A 462 -30.89 31.43 6.53
N TYR A 463 -31.10 30.41 5.72
CA TYR A 463 -32.40 29.94 5.28
C TYR A 463 -32.51 28.44 5.43
N ILE A 464 -33.72 27.91 5.51
CA ILE A 464 -34.03 26.49 5.53
C ILE A 464 -34.74 26.11 4.25
N LEU A 465 -34.19 25.19 3.52
CA LEU A 465 -34.72 24.62 2.29
C LEU A 465 -35.35 23.27 2.60
N TYR A 466 -36.62 23.12 2.26
CA TYR A 466 -37.36 21.86 2.30
C TYR A 466 -37.56 21.33 0.89
N LEU A 467 -37.22 20.09 0.65
CA LEU A 467 -37.59 19.35 -0.54
C LEU A 467 -38.86 18.56 -0.24
N ILE A 468 -39.90 18.75 -1.03
CA ILE A 468 -41.26 18.25 -0.75
C ILE A 468 -41.71 17.43 -1.96
N ASP A 469 -42.24 16.21 -1.74
CA ASP A 469 -42.84 15.40 -2.79
C ASP A 469 -44.24 15.90 -3.24
N THR A 470 -44.81 15.27 -4.27
CA THR A 470 -46.17 15.64 -4.78
C THR A 470 -47.30 15.36 -3.79
N ASN A 471 -47.02 14.60 -2.71
CA ASN A 471 -47.98 14.33 -1.65
C ASN A 471 -47.83 15.28 -0.46
N ASN A 472 -47.01 16.35 -0.61
CA ASN A 472 -46.62 17.30 0.46
C ASN A 472 -45.90 16.68 1.63
N ARG A 473 -45.18 15.55 1.40
CA ARG A 473 -44.29 14.97 2.40
C ARG A 473 -42.90 15.57 2.25
N GLU A 474 -42.33 15.93 3.38
CA GLU A 474 -40.92 16.34 3.48
C GLU A 474 -40.02 15.17 3.18
N VAL A 475 -39.12 15.31 2.19
CA VAL A 475 -38.17 14.29 1.79
C VAL A 475 -36.73 14.67 2.16
N ALA A 476 -36.44 15.98 2.27
CA ALA A 476 -35.13 16.44 2.76
C ALA A 476 -35.19 17.90 3.25
N VAL A 477 -34.28 18.23 4.18
CA VAL A 477 -34.10 19.58 4.73
C VAL A 477 -32.64 19.98 4.64
N HIS A 478 -32.40 21.21 4.12
CA HIS A 478 -31.05 21.75 4.05
C HIS A 478 -30.99 23.15 4.68
N LYS A 479 -29.96 23.39 5.49
CA LYS A 479 -29.57 24.71 5.90
C LYS A 479 -28.73 25.33 4.79
N ILE A 480 -29.15 26.52 4.27
CA ILE A 480 -28.42 27.26 3.27
C ILE A 480 -27.96 28.61 3.79
N LEU A 481 -26.78 29.03 3.37
CA LEU A 481 -26.20 30.32 3.72
C LEU A 481 -26.06 31.19 2.49
N LYS A 482 -26.79 32.32 2.49
CA LYS A 482 -26.69 33.39 1.50
C LYS A 482 -25.60 34.37 1.92
N SER A 483 -24.52 34.46 1.16
CA SER A 483 -23.38 35.35 1.41
C SER A 483 -23.46 36.72 0.78
#